data_1ec4ea95075833129e8f33c0036f52dc
#
_entry.id   1ec4ea95075833129e8f33c0036f52dc
#
_cell.length_a   1.000
_cell.length_b   1.000
_cell.length_c   1.000
_cell.angle_alpha   90.00
_cell.angle_beta   90.00
_cell.angle_gamma   90.00
#
_symmetry.space_group_name_H-M   'P 1'
#
loop_
_entity.id
_entity.type
_entity.pdbx_description
1 polymer ?
#
loop_
_entity_poly.entity_id
_entity_poly.type
_entity_poly.pdbx_seq_one_letter_code
_entity_poly.pdbx_strand_id
1 'polypeptide(L)'
;LGSAYVRYYSRLRAAGDREGCAKLNGMFLITYLILGAAVLAIGFGLSYCDVVFGKKLTAEEISLAQRLLRILTVNAALTFPISVFESHVTINERYLFQKIVAMGKQVLNPLIMIPLLLMGYRSVTLTIVSLIFTVLSGVINIFYCLTRLKMPFAFHRYDFALLREMFGFTVYVFIGIVVDNVNWSIDRTLLTWFH
;
A
#
# COMPACT_ATOMS: atom_id res chain seq x y z
N LEU A 1 -8.83 -5.27 -0.14
CA LEU A 1 -8.77 -5.49 -1.60
C LEU A 1 -7.75 -6.59 -1.97
N GLY A 2 -6.55 -6.63 -1.38
CA GLY A 2 -5.57 -7.70 -1.66
C GLY A 2 -6.10 -9.10 -1.37
N SER A 3 -6.79 -9.31 -0.26
CA SER A 3 -7.40 -10.60 0.08
C SER A 3 -8.49 -11.01 -0.91
N ALA A 4 -9.29 -10.05 -1.40
CA ALA A 4 -10.28 -10.30 -2.43
C ALA A 4 -9.59 -10.74 -3.73
N TYR A 5 -8.54 -10.02 -4.16
CA TYR A 5 -7.77 -10.38 -5.34
C TYR A 5 -7.24 -11.82 -5.25
N VAL A 6 -6.61 -12.20 -4.13
CA VAL A 6 -6.10 -13.57 -3.91
C VAL A 6 -7.22 -14.61 -4.08
N ARG A 7 -8.37 -14.39 -3.44
CA ARG A 7 -9.51 -15.32 -3.50
C ARG A 7 -10.04 -15.51 -4.93
N TYR A 8 -10.31 -14.39 -5.64
CA TYR A 8 -10.92 -14.47 -6.98
C TYR A 8 -9.93 -14.98 -8.02
N TYR A 9 -8.68 -14.59 -7.94
CA TYR A 9 -7.64 -15.09 -8.82
C TYR A 9 -7.43 -16.60 -8.64
N SER A 10 -7.35 -17.09 -7.40
CA SER A 10 -7.22 -18.53 -7.13
C SER A 10 -8.40 -19.33 -7.66
N ARG A 11 -9.62 -18.79 -7.57
CA ARG A 11 -10.82 -19.42 -8.14
C ARG A 11 -10.74 -19.51 -9.65
N LEU A 12 -10.38 -18.44 -10.35
CA LEU A 12 -10.24 -18.44 -11.81
C LEU A 12 -9.10 -19.35 -12.27
N ARG A 13 -7.99 -19.35 -11.53
CA ARG A 13 -6.86 -20.23 -11.80
C ARG A 13 -7.22 -21.71 -11.65
N ALA A 14 -8.00 -22.07 -10.62
CA ALA A 14 -8.48 -23.44 -10.41
C ALA A 14 -9.46 -23.89 -11.50
N ALA A 15 -10.24 -22.96 -12.07
CA ALA A 15 -11.10 -23.20 -13.22
C ALA A 15 -10.35 -23.26 -14.56
N GLY A 16 -9.04 -23.01 -14.59
CA GLY A 16 -8.22 -22.99 -15.81
C GLY A 16 -8.46 -21.78 -16.71
N ASP A 17 -9.21 -20.78 -16.24
CA ASP A 17 -9.55 -19.56 -17.00
C ASP A 17 -8.39 -18.56 -17.00
N ARG A 18 -7.50 -18.70 -17.96
CA ARG A 18 -6.34 -17.80 -18.14
C ARG A 18 -6.76 -16.39 -18.59
N GLU A 19 -7.82 -16.30 -19.39
CA GLU A 19 -8.32 -15.01 -19.86
C GLU A 19 -8.96 -14.23 -18.70
N GLY A 20 -9.76 -14.89 -17.86
CA GLY A 20 -10.32 -14.32 -16.64
C GLY A 20 -9.23 -13.85 -15.67
N CYS A 21 -8.15 -14.61 -15.49
CA CYS A 21 -7.00 -14.18 -14.69
C CYS A 21 -6.35 -12.90 -15.24
N ALA A 22 -6.15 -12.81 -16.56
CA ALA A 22 -5.56 -11.63 -17.18
C ALA A 22 -6.46 -10.40 -17.08
N LYS A 23 -7.78 -10.57 -17.25
CA LYS A 23 -8.78 -9.50 -17.05
C LYS A 23 -8.80 -9.02 -15.61
N LEU A 24 -8.76 -9.94 -14.65
CA LEU A 24 -8.71 -9.60 -13.22
C LEU A 24 -7.47 -8.76 -12.91
N ASN A 25 -6.30 -9.13 -13.41
CA ASN A 25 -5.06 -8.39 -13.22
C ASN A 25 -5.15 -6.96 -13.77
N GLY A 26 -5.65 -6.81 -15.01
CA GLY A 26 -5.84 -5.50 -15.64
C GLY A 26 -6.84 -4.62 -14.88
N MET A 27 -7.97 -5.19 -14.49
CA MET A 27 -9.01 -4.50 -13.72
C MET A 27 -8.49 -4.02 -12.35
N PHE A 28 -7.75 -4.88 -11.64
CA PHE A 28 -7.15 -4.53 -10.36
C PHE A 28 -6.13 -3.41 -10.49
N LEU A 29 -5.24 -3.50 -11.47
CA LEU A 29 -4.23 -2.47 -11.71
C LEU A 29 -4.88 -1.11 -11.98
N ILE A 30 -5.91 -1.06 -12.85
CA ILE A 30 -6.64 0.18 -13.14
C ILE A 30 -7.32 0.71 -11.87
N THR A 31 -8.01 -0.14 -11.12
CA THR A 31 -8.70 0.25 -9.87
C THR A 31 -7.72 0.86 -8.87
N TYR A 32 -6.56 0.22 -8.68
CA TYR A 32 -5.55 0.72 -7.75
C TYR A 32 -4.83 1.98 -8.25
N LEU A 33 -4.68 2.15 -9.57
CA LEU A 33 -4.20 3.41 -10.13
C LEU A 33 -5.19 4.55 -9.90
N ILE A 34 -6.49 4.30 -10.06
CA ILE A 34 -7.54 5.29 -9.76
C ILE A 34 -7.54 5.65 -8.28
N LEU A 35 -7.43 4.66 -7.38
CA LEU A 35 -7.32 4.90 -5.94
C LEU A 35 -6.06 5.69 -5.59
N GLY A 36 -4.92 5.36 -6.18
CA GLY A 36 -3.68 6.11 -6.01
C GLY A 36 -3.81 7.55 -6.48
N ALA A 37 -4.43 7.78 -7.65
CA ALA A 37 -4.71 9.11 -8.17
C ALA A 37 -5.67 9.91 -7.25
N ALA A 38 -6.70 9.26 -6.70
CA ALA A 38 -7.61 9.88 -5.74
C ALA A 38 -6.88 10.30 -4.45
N VAL A 39 -6.00 9.44 -3.93
CA VAL A 39 -5.15 9.76 -2.76
C VAL A 39 -4.23 10.93 -3.07
N LEU A 40 -3.63 10.98 -4.26
CA LEU A 40 -2.84 12.13 -4.70
C LEU A 40 -3.68 13.40 -4.71
N ALA A 41 -4.84 13.38 -5.35
CA ALA A 41 -5.72 14.55 -5.46
C ALA A 41 -6.14 15.08 -4.06
N ILE A 42 -6.57 14.16 -3.18
CA ILE A 42 -6.99 14.52 -1.80
C ILE A 42 -5.79 15.03 -1.01
N GLY A 43 -4.67 14.35 -1.00
CA GLY A 43 -3.50 14.70 -0.20
C GLY A 43 -2.85 16.02 -0.65
N PHE A 44 -2.78 16.26 -1.96
CA PHE A 44 -2.35 17.58 -2.47
C PHE A 44 -3.37 18.66 -2.14
N GLY A 45 -4.67 18.40 -2.27
CA GLY A 45 -5.73 19.32 -1.87
C GLY A 45 -5.62 19.72 -0.40
N LEU A 46 -5.44 18.74 0.50
CA LEU A 46 -5.23 18.98 1.93
C LEU A 46 -3.93 19.75 2.21
N SER A 47 -2.88 19.54 1.41
CA SER A 47 -1.61 20.26 1.54
C SER A 47 -1.73 21.77 1.27
N TYR A 48 -2.74 22.19 0.53
CA TYR A 48 -3.02 23.62 0.27
C TYR A 48 -4.06 24.23 1.23
N CYS A 49 -4.75 23.40 2.02
CA CYS A 49 -5.73 23.86 2.99
C CYS A 49 -5.06 24.21 4.32
N ASP A 50 -4.83 25.48 4.58
CA ASP A 50 -4.23 25.96 5.85
C ASP A 50 -5.05 25.59 7.09
N VAL A 51 -6.35 25.32 6.92
CA VAL A 51 -7.27 24.90 7.98
C VAL A 51 -6.83 23.60 8.65
N VAL A 52 -6.15 22.70 7.91
CA VAL A 52 -5.70 21.40 8.39
C VAL A 52 -4.57 21.53 9.41
N PHE A 53 -3.76 22.57 9.30
CA PHE A 53 -2.55 22.73 10.13
C PHE A 53 -2.76 23.49 11.44
N GLY A 54 -3.98 23.98 11.69
CA GLY A 54 -4.37 24.64 12.94
C GLY A 54 -3.70 26.00 13.17
N LYS A 55 -4.34 26.86 13.98
CA LYS A 55 -3.89 28.23 14.24
C LYS A 55 -2.70 28.37 15.22
N LYS A 56 -2.13 27.26 15.70
CA LYS A 56 -1.06 27.26 16.73
C LYS A 56 0.34 27.06 16.19
N LEU A 57 0.50 26.75 14.89
CA LEU A 57 1.80 26.46 14.27
C LEU A 57 2.41 27.74 13.67
N THR A 58 3.73 27.84 13.76
CA THR A 58 4.49 28.91 13.10
C THR A 58 4.51 28.72 11.59
N ALA A 59 4.76 29.77 10.82
CA ALA A 59 4.80 29.71 9.35
C ALA A 59 5.85 28.70 8.84
N GLU A 60 6.98 28.56 9.56
CA GLU A 60 8.00 27.55 9.22
C GLU A 60 7.53 26.13 9.47
N GLU A 61 6.83 25.89 10.57
CA GLU A 61 6.27 24.57 10.89
C GLU A 61 5.18 24.16 9.90
N ILE A 62 4.35 25.11 9.46
CA ILE A 62 3.33 24.86 8.42
C ILE A 62 4.01 24.46 7.10
N SER A 63 5.04 25.20 6.68
CA SER A 63 5.75 24.85 5.44
C SER A 63 6.42 23.48 5.49
N LEU A 64 6.97 23.13 6.66
CA LEU A 64 7.54 21.80 6.89
C LEU A 64 6.48 20.71 6.84
N ALA A 65 5.36 20.90 7.51
CA ALA A 65 4.24 19.96 7.53
C ALA A 65 3.65 19.76 6.14
N GLN A 66 3.49 20.82 5.35
CA GLN A 66 3.04 20.74 3.96
C GLN A 66 4.00 19.92 3.09
N ARG A 67 5.33 20.11 3.21
CA ARG A 67 6.33 19.32 2.50
C ARG A 67 6.26 17.83 2.88
N LEU A 68 6.17 17.55 4.18
CA LEU A 68 6.03 16.18 4.68
C LEU A 68 4.75 15.53 4.17
N LEU A 69 3.62 16.24 4.23
CA LEU A 69 2.34 15.74 3.75
C LEU A 69 2.38 15.40 2.26
N ARG A 70 3.00 16.24 1.43
CA ARG A 70 3.16 15.96 -0.02
C ARG A 70 3.98 14.71 -0.27
N ILE A 71 5.11 14.53 0.40
CA ILE A 71 5.96 13.35 0.22
C ILE A 71 5.23 12.09 0.71
N LEU A 72 4.57 12.16 1.87
CA LEU A 72 3.78 11.04 2.40
C LEU A 72 2.60 10.68 1.49
N THR A 73 1.94 11.67 0.88
CA THR A 73 0.87 11.46 -0.09
C THR A 73 1.38 10.72 -1.32
N VAL A 74 2.52 11.12 -1.87
CA VAL A 74 3.14 10.42 -2.99
C VAL A 74 3.50 8.98 -2.61
N ASN A 75 4.10 8.79 -1.42
CA ASN A 75 4.43 7.45 -0.92
C ASN A 75 3.18 6.57 -0.78
N ALA A 76 2.12 7.08 -0.17
CA ALA A 76 0.86 6.37 -0.04
C ALA A 76 0.24 6.03 -1.40
N ALA A 77 0.21 6.97 -2.34
CA ALA A 77 -0.35 6.76 -3.67
C ALA A 77 0.40 5.69 -4.47
N LEU A 78 1.73 5.64 -4.36
CA LEU A 78 2.56 4.62 -5.02
C LEU A 78 2.36 3.22 -4.41
N THR A 79 2.03 3.13 -3.13
CA THR A 79 1.78 1.85 -2.47
C THR A 79 0.60 1.09 -3.09
N PHE A 80 -0.43 1.80 -3.62
CA PHE A 80 -1.59 1.16 -4.24
C PHE A 80 -1.21 0.30 -5.44
N PRO A 81 -0.65 0.80 -6.54
CA PRO A 81 -0.30 -0.04 -7.68
C PRO A 81 0.74 -1.10 -7.32
N ILE A 82 1.68 -0.83 -6.42
CA ILE A 82 2.67 -1.81 -5.97
C ILE A 82 2.00 -3.01 -5.28
N SER A 83 0.95 -2.79 -4.50
CA SER A 83 0.26 -3.85 -3.77
C SER A 83 -0.42 -4.89 -4.68
N VAL A 84 -0.74 -4.55 -5.92
CA VAL A 84 -1.23 -5.51 -6.93
C VAL A 84 -0.17 -6.56 -7.24
N PHE A 85 1.05 -6.12 -7.46
CA PHE A 85 2.18 -7.02 -7.74
C PHE A 85 2.56 -7.85 -6.52
N GLU A 86 2.55 -7.26 -5.32
CA GLU A 86 2.76 -7.99 -4.07
C GLU A 86 1.70 -9.10 -3.87
N SER A 87 0.44 -8.79 -4.14
CA SER A 87 -0.65 -9.77 -4.08
C SER A 87 -0.46 -10.89 -5.11
N HIS A 88 0.06 -10.56 -6.30
CA HIS A 88 0.36 -11.56 -7.34
C HIS A 88 1.52 -12.48 -6.95
N VAL A 89 2.54 -11.97 -6.27
CA VAL A 89 3.64 -12.78 -5.69
C VAL A 89 3.09 -13.74 -4.64
N THR A 90 2.18 -13.25 -3.78
CA THR A 90 1.53 -14.05 -2.73
C THR A 90 0.74 -15.22 -3.31
N ILE A 91 -0.07 -14.99 -4.37
CA ILE A 91 -0.85 -16.04 -5.04
C ILE A 91 0.02 -17.14 -5.67
N ASN A 92 1.21 -16.76 -6.13
CA ASN A 92 2.16 -17.72 -6.67
C ASN A 92 3.01 -18.40 -5.58
N GLU A 93 2.62 -18.24 -4.30
CA GLU A 93 3.26 -18.88 -3.14
C GLU A 93 4.77 -18.55 -3.01
N ARG A 94 5.20 -17.43 -3.60
CA ARG A 94 6.60 -16.98 -3.53
C ARG A 94 6.88 -16.21 -2.25
N TYR A 95 6.45 -16.75 -1.13
CA TYR A 95 6.58 -16.11 0.19
C TYR A 95 8.03 -15.80 0.57
N LEU A 96 8.98 -16.67 0.18
CA LEU A 96 10.40 -16.45 0.49
C LEU A 96 10.90 -15.15 -0.17
N PHE A 97 10.61 -14.96 -1.47
CA PHE A 97 10.98 -13.73 -2.17
C PHE A 97 10.37 -12.50 -1.50
N GLN A 98 9.08 -12.55 -1.19
CA GLN A 98 8.37 -11.45 -0.55
C GLN A 98 8.95 -11.12 0.83
N LYS A 99 9.28 -12.15 1.62
CA LYS A 99 9.91 -11.96 2.93
C LYS A 99 11.33 -11.39 2.84
N ILE A 100 12.13 -11.83 1.87
CA ILE A 100 13.48 -11.27 1.64
C ILE A 100 13.41 -9.78 1.29
N VAL A 101 12.50 -9.38 0.39
CA VAL A 101 12.31 -7.97 0.02
C VAL A 101 11.84 -7.16 1.23
N ALA A 102 10.86 -7.67 1.97
CA ALA A 102 10.33 -7.00 3.16
C ALA A 102 11.39 -6.87 4.27
N MET A 103 12.13 -7.93 4.56
CA MET A 103 13.21 -7.92 5.57
C MET A 103 14.34 -6.98 5.13
N GLY A 104 14.71 -6.99 3.85
CA GLY A 104 15.70 -6.07 3.31
C GLY A 104 15.28 -4.62 3.55
N LYS A 105 14.04 -4.26 3.22
CA LYS A 105 13.50 -2.93 3.49
C LYS A 105 13.50 -2.62 5.00
N GLN A 106 13.08 -3.56 5.83
CA GLN A 106 12.94 -3.37 7.27
C GLN A 106 14.28 -3.20 8.00
N VAL A 107 15.34 -3.83 7.51
CA VAL A 107 16.70 -3.72 8.07
C VAL A 107 17.45 -2.52 7.49
N LEU A 108 17.41 -2.34 6.17
CA LEU A 108 18.15 -1.26 5.51
C LEU A 108 17.59 0.13 5.82
N ASN A 109 16.28 0.25 6.02
CA ASN A 109 15.64 1.53 6.29
C ASN A 109 16.18 2.17 7.59
N PRO A 110 16.13 1.55 8.77
CA PRO A 110 16.73 2.12 9.97
C PRO A 110 18.26 2.24 9.89
N LEU A 111 18.94 1.30 9.21
CA LEU A 111 20.39 1.34 9.04
C LEU A 111 20.86 2.62 8.31
N ILE A 112 20.06 3.13 7.37
CA ILE A 112 20.34 4.39 6.68
C ILE A 112 19.78 5.58 7.45
N MET A 113 18.61 5.43 8.09
CA MET A 113 17.98 6.52 8.84
C MET A 113 18.78 6.95 10.08
N ILE A 114 19.35 5.99 10.83
CA ILE A 114 20.09 6.31 12.06
C ILE A 114 21.32 7.19 11.80
N PRO A 115 22.22 6.88 10.86
CA PRO A 115 23.34 7.76 10.53
C PRO A 115 22.90 9.15 10.05
N LEU A 116 21.84 9.22 9.22
CA LEU A 116 21.31 10.50 8.74
C LEU A 116 20.78 11.35 9.90
N LEU A 117 20.11 10.73 10.86
CA LEU A 117 19.63 11.41 12.06
C LEU A 117 20.78 11.95 12.90
N LEU A 118 21.86 11.15 13.09
CA LEU A 118 23.07 11.56 13.82
C LEU A 118 23.84 12.69 13.11
N MET A 119 23.75 12.77 11.78
CA MET A 119 24.29 13.88 10.99
C MET A 119 23.43 15.16 11.05
N GLY A 120 22.32 15.14 11.80
CA GLY A 120 21.44 16.30 11.99
C GLY A 120 20.42 16.52 10.88
N TYR A 121 20.22 15.54 9.99
CA TYR A 121 19.18 15.63 8.96
C TYR A 121 17.78 15.62 9.60
N ARG A 122 16.87 16.47 9.07
CA ARG A 122 15.51 16.65 9.59
C ARG A 122 14.53 15.64 8.99
N SER A 123 13.32 15.61 9.52
CA SER A 123 12.21 14.71 9.19
C SER A 123 11.93 14.57 7.68
N VAL A 124 12.14 15.62 6.90
CA VAL A 124 11.94 15.59 5.44
C VAL A 124 12.87 14.58 4.77
N THR A 125 14.15 14.56 5.15
CA THR A 125 15.13 13.62 4.58
C THR A 125 14.77 12.18 4.90
N LEU A 126 14.33 11.91 6.13
CA LEU A 126 13.88 10.56 6.55
C LEU A 126 12.67 10.09 5.75
N THR A 127 11.73 11.00 5.48
CA THR A 127 10.54 10.70 4.67
C THR A 127 10.90 10.43 3.22
N ILE A 128 11.87 11.15 2.65
CA ILE A 128 12.39 10.90 1.30
C ILE A 128 13.07 9.53 1.23
N VAL A 129 13.88 9.16 2.21
CA VAL A 129 14.52 7.83 2.28
C VAL A 129 13.45 6.74 2.30
N SER A 130 12.40 6.90 3.10
CA SER A 130 11.28 5.95 3.12
C SER A 130 10.58 5.83 1.76
N LEU A 131 10.38 6.95 1.06
CA LEU A 131 9.84 6.96 -0.30
C LEU A 131 10.74 6.20 -1.28
N ILE A 132 12.04 6.42 -1.23
CA ILE A 132 13.02 5.71 -2.08
C ILE A 132 12.93 4.20 -1.85
N PHE A 133 12.88 3.76 -0.59
CA PHE A 133 12.70 2.33 -0.29
C PHE A 133 11.37 1.76 -0.78
N THR A 134 10.30 2.54 -0.74
CA THR A 134 9.01 2.11 -1.29
C THR A 134 9.08 1.95 -2.79
N VAL A 135 9.67 2.91 -3.50
CA VAL A 135 9.87 2.83 -4.96
C VAL A 135 10.77 1.65 -5.32
N LEU A 136 11.90 1.48 -4.62
CA LEU A 136 12.84 0.39 -4.87
C LEU A 136 12.17 -0.99 -4.68
N SER A 137 11.48 -1.19 -3.56
CA SER A 137 10.74 -2.44 -3.31
C SER A 137 9.65 -2.66 -4.35
N GLY A 138 8.95 -1.59 -4.78
CA GLY A 138 7.96 -1.63 -5.83
C GLY A 138 8.55 -2.07 -7.17
N VAL A 139 9.65 -1.46 -7.59
CA VAL A 139 10.36 -1.82 -8.84
C VAL A 139 10.82 -3.28 -8.81
N ILE A 140 11.36 -3.76 -7.69
CA ILE A 140 11.78 -5.16 -7.53
C ILE A 140 10.57 -6.10 -7.68
N ASN A 141 9.44 -5.80 -7.04
CA ASN A 141 8.22 -6.61 -7.15
C ASN A 141 7.65 -6.61 -8.57
N ILE A 142 7.57 -5.44 -9.22
CA ILE A 142 7.10 -5.30 -10.61
C ILE A 142 8.01 -6.10 -11.56
N PHE A 143 9.32 -5.91 -11.46
CA PHE A 143 10.28 -6.63 -12.29
C PHE A 143 10.16 -8.14 -12.11
N TYR A 144 10.05 -8.61 -10.89
CA TYR A 144 9.86 -10.04 -10.60
C TYR A 144 8.57 -10.60 -11.18
N CYS A 145 7.45 -9.87 -11.04
CA CYS A 145 6.15 -10.28 -11.59
C CYS A 145 6.16 -10.34 -13.12
N LEU A 146 6.81 -9.38 -13.78
CA LEU A 146 6.84 -9.33 -15.24
C LEU A 146 7.81 -10.35 -15.84
N THR A 147 9.01 -10.51 -15.25
CA THR A 147 10.06 -11.36 -15.81
C THR A 147 9.94 -12.84 -15.41
N ARG A 148 9.68 -13.10 -14.13
CA ARG A 148 9.65 -14.47 -13.58
C ARG A 148 8.26 -15.08 -13.55
N LEU A 149 7.26 -14.32 -13.16
CA LEU A 149 5.88 -14.81 -13.05
C LEU A 149 5.10 -14.64 -14.36
N LYS A 150 5.62 -13.85 -15.32
CA LYS A 150 4.98 -13.58 -16.62
C LYS A 150 3.50 -13.19 -16.44
N MET A 151 3.24 -12.27 -15.51
CA MET A 151 1.90 -11.85 -15.14
C MET A 151 1.12 -11.38 -16.39
N PRO A 152 0.03 -12.08 -16.79
CA PRO A 152 -0.74 -11.68 -17.94
C PRO A 152 -1.63 -10.49 -17.60
N PHE A 153 -1.73 -9.54 -18.52
CA PHE A 153 -2.65 -8.39 -18.42
C PHE A 153 -3.59 -8.37 -19.62
N ALA A 154 -4.88 -8.20 -19.38
CA ALA A 154 -5.86 -7.90 -20.41
C ALA A 154 -6.70 -6.71 -19.95
N PHE A 155 -6.67 -5.64 -20.73
CA PHE A 155 -7.40 -4.41 -20.42
C PHE A 155 -8.76 -4.33 -21.14
N HIS A 156 -9.19 -5.45 -21.77
CA HIS A 156 -10.45 -5.53 -22.49
C HIS A 156 -11.59 -5.98 -21.58
N ARG A 157 -12.69 -5.23 -21.58
CA ARG A 157 -13.93 -5.46 -20.83
C ARG A 157 -13.77 -5.39 -19.30
N TYR A 158 -13.99 -4.19 -18.81
CA TYR A 158 -14.14 -3.93 -17.39
C TYR A 158 -15.42 -4.59 -16.88
N ASP A 159 -15.32 -5.54 -15.96
CA ASP A 159 -16.47 -6.21 -15.36
C ASP A 159 -16.85 -5.53 -14.04
N PHE A 160 -17.78 -4.58 -14.14
CA PHE A 160 -18.28 -3.86 -12.97
C PHE A 160 -19.03 -4.75 -11.97
N ALA A 161 -19.65 -5.85 -12.44
CA ALA A 161 -20.37 -6.76 -11.56
C ALA A 161 -19.36 -7.50 -10.65
N LEU A 162 -18.28 -8.01 -11.23
CA LEU A 162 -17.19 -8.63 -10.49
C LEU A 162 -16.53 -7.64 -9.51
N LEU A 163 -16.29 -6.40 -9.94
CA LEU A 163 -15.71 -5.37 -9.07
C LEU A 163 -16.61 -5.06 -7.87
N ARG A 164 -17.91 -4.95 -8.08
CA ARG A 164 -18.89 -4.72 -7.02
C ARG A 164 -18.93 -5.88 -6.02
N GLU A 165 -18.90 -7.12 -6.50
CA GLU A 165 -18.84 -8.31 -5.65
C GLU A 165 -17.57 -8.32 -4.80
N MET A 166 -16.44 -8.03 -5.40
CA MET A 166 -15.14 -7.95 -4.71
C MET A 166 -15.08 -6.80 -3.70
N PHE A 167 -15.70 -5.67 -4.01
CA PHE A 167 -15.81 -4.55 -3.08
C PHE A 167 -16.65 -4.92 -1.86
N GLY A 168 -17.81 -5.57 -2.07
CA GLY A 168 -18.63 -6.08 -0.97
C GLY A 168 -17.87 -7.05 -0.07
N PHE A 169 -17.13 -7.99 -0.65
CA PHE A 169 -16.24 -8.87 0.12
C PHE A 169 -15.16 -8.11 0.88
N THR A 170 -14.58 -7.09 0.27
CA THR A 170 -13.54 -6.27 0.92
C THR A 170 -14.07 -5.50 2.11
N VAL A 171 -15.29 -4.95 2.03
CA VAL A 171 -15.95 -4.27 3.15
C VAL A 171 -16.18 -5.25 4.30
N TYR A 172 -16.62 -6.46 4.00
CA TYR A 172 -16.80 -7.51 5.01
C TYR A 172 -15.48 -7.85 5.73
N VAL A 173 -14.41 -8.07 4.95
CA VAL A 173 -13.06 -8.33 5.52
C VAL A 173 -12.56 -7.13 6.32
N PHE A 174 -12.82 -5.90 5.87
CA PHE A 174 -12.44 -4.69 6.59
C PHE A 174 -13.13 -4.59 7.95
N ILE A 175 -14.43 -4.89 8.02
CA ILE A 175 -15.17 -4.93 9.29
C ILE A 175 -14.53 -5.97 10.23
N GLY A 176 -14.19 -7.15 9.72
CA GLY A 176 -13.49 -8.18 10.51
C GLY A 176 -12.17 -7.66 11.10
N ILE A 177 -11.33 -7.01 10.27
CA ILE A 177 -10.06 -6.43 10.72
C ILE A 177 -10.27 -5.34 11.78
N VAL A 178 -11.30 -4.51 11.63
CA VAL A 178 -11.63 -3.47 12.62
C VAL A 178 -12.02 -4.11 13.95
N VAL A 179 -12.88 -5.13 13.92
CA VAL A 179 -13.30 -5.86 15.12
C VAL A 179 -12.10 -6.52 15.81
N ASP A 180 -11.21 -7.17 15.05
CA ASP A 180 -10.00 -7.79 15.59
C ASP A 180 -9.08 -6.74 16.25
N ASN A 181 -8.87 -5.59 15.63
CA ASN A 181 -8.07 -4.52 16.20
C ASN A 181 -8.68 -3.94 17.48
N VAL A 182 -10.00 -3.79 17.53
CA VAL A 182 -10.71 -3.35 18.74
C VAL A 182 -10.54 -4.37 19.87
N ASN A 183 -10.73 -5.67 19.59
CA ASN A 183 -10.53 -6.73 20.58
C ASN A 183 -9.10 -6.71 21.13
N TRP A 184 -8.09 -6.65 20.24
CA TRP A 184 -6.67 -6.55 20.67
C TRP A 184 -6.38 -5.31 21.52
N SER A 185 -7.03 -4.20 21.22
CA SER A 185 -6.86 -2.95 21.99
C SER A 185 -7.50 -3.07 23.38
N ILE A 186 -8.67 -3.71 23.47
CA ILE A 186 -9.36 -3.96 24.75
C ILE A 186 -8.53 -4.89 25.62
N ASP A 187 -8.02 -6.00 25.06
CA ASP A 187 -7.20 -6.97 25.79
C ASP A 187 -5.94 -6.31 26.38
N ARG A 188 -5.25 -5.46 25.61
CA ARG A 188 -4.10 -4.70 26.11
C ARG A 188 -4.49 -3.75 27.23
N THR A 189 -5.61 -3.04 27.10
CA THR A 189 -6.07 -2.09 28.11
C THR A 189 -6.45 -2.81 29.41
N LEU A 190 -7.16 -3.93 29.30
CA LEU A 190 -7.53 -4.76 30.46
C LEU A 190 -6.29 -5.30 31.19
N LEU A 191 -5.31 -5.82 30.45
CA LEU A 191 -4.07 -6.32 31.05
C LEU A 191 -3.28 -5.21 31.77
N THR A 192 -3.35 -3.97 31.28
CA THR A 192 -2.69 -2.82 31.93
C THR A 192 -3.43 -2.34 33.18
N TRP A 193 -4.74 -2.63 33.28
CA TRP A 193 -5.56 -2.26 34.45
C TRP A 193 -5.46 -3.28 35.60
N PHE A 194 -5.09 -4.52 35.28
CA PHE A 194 -4.94 -5.61 36.27
C PHE A 194 -3.49 -5.80 36.78
N HIS A 195 -2.57 -4.94 36.32
CA HIS A 195 -1.18 -4.87 36.79
C HIS A 195 -0.93 -3.55 37.46
#